data_3ef0d1e769b49ed88f4b04c194948de8
#
_entry.id   3ef0d1e769b49ed88f4b04c194948de8
#
_cell.length_a   1.000
_cell.length_b   1.000
_cell.length_c   1.000
_cell.angle_alpha   90.00
_cell.angle_beta   90.00
_cell.angle_gamma   90.00
#
_symmetry.space_group_name_H-M   'P 1'
#
loop_
_entity.id
_entity.type
_entity.pdbx_description
1 polymer ?
#
loop_
_entity_poly.entity_id
_entity_poly.type
_entity_poly.pdbx_seq_one_letter_code
_entity_poly.pdbx_strand_id
1 'polypeptide(L)'
;MTAHARARRCPLFAETFDKAASTDDRSVSRPRAALHRAAPALALFAAARLTGMVVVALWAWHIGRSPRALLATSWDSKWYVGIAANGYGRTVYWPDGAVQSDLAFFPLYPGLIRAVTSVVPVTGGTAGLVLSWVAAGAAAWGVYAVVERLHGRRLATLTVLLWGLLPHAVVLSMAYTEPLLTAFAAWSLYALVTGRWLWAGALAGLAGLTRPNGIAVAAAVCAVAGCELWRRRGTKGGRAAVWAAAALAPAGWLGYVLWVGARKGDVLGGYFAVQSGWTSRFDLGLGSLKVIRSMVTAPTFFGFPMALVIAGVGVLLFALFVLDRPPLALLVYTGVLVLITVGGSGFFESKPRFLLPAFPLLLPLAAALTRARPRAAITVIAALAGLSFCYGTYLTVAPTAL
;
A
#
# COMPACT_ATOMS: atom_id res chain seq x y z
N MET A 1 -34.06 -42.03 -9.11
CA MET A 1 -33.05 -41.29 -9.92
C MET A 1 -32.96 -39.88 -9.36
N THR A 2 -32.05 -39.66 -8.44
CA THR A 2 -31.79 -38.36 -7.81
C THR A 2 -30.46 -37.82 -8.32
N ALA A 3 -30.56 -36.86 -9.24
CA ALA A 3 -29.39 -36.17 -9.78
C ALA A 3 -28.83 -35.17 -8.74
N HIS A 4 -27.77 -35.53 -8.05
CA HIS A 4 -26.95 -34.61 -7.26
C HIS A 4 -26.34 -33.56 -8.21
N ALA A 5 -26.89 -32.35 -8.21
CA ALA A 5 -26.27 -31.18 -8.82
C ALA A 5 -24.96 -30.87 -8.04
N ARG A 6 -23.82 -31.34 -8.55
CA ARG A 6 -22.50 -30.89 -8.11
C ARG A 6 -22.41 -29.39 -8.33
N ALA A 7 -22.60 -28.60 -7.28
CA ALA A 7 -22.28 -27.18 -7.28
C ALA A 7 -20.84 -27.01 -7.73
N ARG A 8 -20.63 -26.37 -8.90
CA ARG A 8 -19.29 -26.03 -9.42
C ARG A 8 -18.64 -25.08 -8.42
N ARG A 9 -17.71 -25.60 -7.63
CA ARG A 9 -16.91 -24.83 -6.66
C ARG A 9 -15.89 -24.01 -7.46
N CYS A 10 -15.81 -22.73 -7.18
CA CYS A 10 -14.68 -21.93 -7.66
C CYS A 10 -13.42 -22.45 -6.91
N PRO A 11 -12.46 -23.10 -7.59
CA PRO A 11 -11.45 -23.93 -6.93
C PRO A 11 -10.50 -23.16 -5.99
N LEU A 12 -10.36 -21.84 -6.19
CA LEU A 12 -9.52 -20.95 -5.36
C LEU A 12 -10.17 -20.52 -4.03
N PHE A 13 -11.45 -20.90 -3.80
CA PHE A 13 -12.22 -20.42 -2.65
C PHE A 13 -12.58 -21.50 -1.63
N ALA A 14 -12.68 -22.77 -2.06
CA ALA A 14 -13.31 -23.81 -1.26
C ALA A 14 -12.54 -24.19 0.01
N GLU A 15 -11.20 -24.22 -0.06
CA GLU A 15 -10.41 -24.71 1.07
C GLU A 15 -10.18 -23.66 2.16
N THR A 16 -10.15 -22.36 1.81
CA THR A 16 -9.80 -21.30 2.77
C THR A 16 -11.02 -20.82 3.57
N PHE A 17 -12.21 -20.77 2.96
CA PHE A 17 -13.44 -20.37 3.67
C PHE A 17 -14.02 -21.53 4.50
N ASP A 18 -13.97 -22.77 4.02
CA ASP A 18 -14.42 -23.93 4.80
C ASP A 18 -13.50 -24.17 6.03
N LYS A 19 -12.19 -23.90 5.89
CA LYS A 19 -11.24 -23.94 7.02
C LYS A 19 -11.45 -22.77 7.99
N ALA A 20 -11.84 -21.59 7.51
CA ALA A 20 -12.18 -20.43 8.34
C ALA A 20 -13.55 -20.54 8.99
N ALA A 21 -14.52 -21.23 8.36
CA ALA A 21 -15.88 -21.44 8.88
C ALA A 21 -15.95 -22.61 9.88
N SER A 22 -15.06 -23.62 9.77
CA SER A 22 -15.03 -24.77 10.69
C SER A 22 -14.37 -24.46 12.05
N THR A 23 -13.69 -23.33 12.18
CA THR A 23 -13.30 -22.77 13.47
C THR A 23 -14.33 -21.73 13.90
N ASP A 24 -15.56 -22.17 14.18
CA ASP A 24 -16.56 -21.41 14.94
C ASP A 24 -16.11 -21.34 16.40
N ASP A 25 -15.06 -20.58 16.64
CA ASP A 25 -14.71 -20.17 17.98
C ASP A 25 -15.33 -18.81 18.25
N ARG A 26 -16.44 -18.84 18.99
CA ARG A 26 -17.19 -17.69 19.52
C ARG A 26 -16.39 -16.83 20.51
N SER A 27 -15.09 -16.93 20.54
CA SER A 27 -14.22 -15.95 21.16
C SER A 27 -13.94 -14.81 20.19
N VAL A 28 -14.85 -13.82 20.13
CA VAL A 28 -14.46 -12.45 19.79
C VAL A 28 -13.35 -12.12 20.80
N SER A 29 -12.11 -12.38 20.42
CA SER A 29 -10.96 -12.07 21.26
C SER A 29 -11.06 -10.58 21.58
N ARG A 30 -11.21 -10.27 22.86
CA ARG A 30 -11.30 -8.90 23.33
C ARG A 30 -10.18 -8.10 22.65
N PRO A 31 -10.40 -6.90 22.13
CA PRO A 31 -9.39 -6.14 21.36
C PRO A 31 -8.03 -6.07 22.04
N ARG A 32 -8.00 -6.04 23.38
CA ARG A 32 -6.78 -6.11 24.20
C ARG A 32 -5.99 -7.41 23.97
N ALA A 33 -6.66 -8.56 23.92
CA ALA A 33 -5.98 -9.85 23.70
C ALA A 33 -5.42 -9.94 22.26
N ALA A 34 -6.09 -9.38 21.26
CA ALA A 34 -5.59 -9.29 19.90
C ALA A 34 -4.33 -8.39 19.82
N LEU A 35 -4.35 -7.24 20.49
CA LEU A 35 -3.21 -6.33 20.58
C LEU A 35 -2.02 -6.98 21.30
N HIS A 36 -2.23 -7.69 22.41
CA HIS A 36 -1.17 -8.42 23.11
C HIS A 36 -0.52 -9.49 22.21
N ARG A 37 -1.30 -10.18 21.37
CA ARG A 37 -0.73 -11.14 20.42
C ARG A 37 0.13 -10.47 19.35
N ALA A 38 -0.25 -9.27 18.89
CA ALA A 38 0.48 -8.50 17.89
C ALA A 38 1.69 -7.74 18.48
N ALA A 39 1.74 -7.53 19.80
CA ALA A 39 2.73 -6.68 20.46
C ALA A 39 4.19 -6.99 20.07
N PRO A 40 4.66 -8.25 20.00
CA PRO A 40 6.04 -8.53 19.56
C PRO A 40 6.32 -8.05 18.12
N ALA A 41 5.36 -8.27 17.20
CA ALA A 41 5.50 -7.84 15.80
C ALA A 41 5.53 -6.31 15.69
N LEU A 42 4.65 -5.62 16.43
CA LEU A 42 4.59 -4.16 16.47
C LEU A 42 5.85 -3.56 17.11
N ALA A 43 6.40 -4.19 18.16
CA ALA A 43 7.65 -3.77 18.79
C ALA A 43 8.84 -3.89 17.82
N LEU A 44 8.95 -5.01 17.09
CA LEU A 44 9.98 -5.20 16.06
C LEU A 44 9.84 -4.19 14.91
N PHE A 45 8.62 -3.95 14.45
CA PHE A 45 8.35 -2.91 13.44
C PHE A 45 8.75 -1.52 13.95
N ALA A 46 8.32 -1.14 15.15
CA ALA A 46 8.66 0.14 15.75
C ALA A 46 10.18 0.28 15.92
N ALA A 47 10.87 -0.74 16.41
CA ALA A 47 12.32 -0.75 16.54
C ALA A 47 13.01 -0.53 15.18
N ALA A 48 12.59 -1.25 14.14
CA ALA A 48 13.13 -1.09 12.78
C ALA A 48 12.92 0.35 12.26
N ARG A 49 11.72 0.91 12.44
CA ARG A 49 11.43 2.28 11.96
C ARG A 49 12.14 3.35 12.77
N LEU A 50 12.20 3.22 14.11
CA LEU A 50 12.94 4.13 14.97
C LEU A 50 14.43 4.13 14.65
N THR A 51 15.04 2.95 14.46
CA THR A 51 16.44 2.85 14.04
C THR A 51 16.65 3.54 12.69
N GLY A 52 15.79 3.30 11.70
CA GLY A 52 15.87 3.98 10.41
C GLY A 52 15.75 5.50 10.51
N MET A 53 14.84 6.01 11.38
CA MET A 53 14.72 7.46 11.63
C MET A 53 15.96 8.03 12.33
N VAL A 54 16.56 7.31 13.27
CA VAL A 54 17.81 7.72 13.91
C VAL A 54 18.92 7.83 12.88
N VAL A 55 19.07 6.84 12.01
CA VAL A 55 20.08 6.87 10.94
C VAL A 55 19.87 8.08 10.01
N VAL A 56 18.64 8.33 9.57
CA VAL A 56 18.30 9.53 8.76
C VAL A 56 18.61 10.82 9.51
N ALA A 57 18.30 10.88 10.82
CA ALA A 57 18.57 12.07 11.63
C ALA A 57 20.05 12.35 11.79
N LEU A 58 20.86 11.34 12.10
CA LEU A 58 22.32 11.46 12.21
C LEU A 58 22.93 11.91 10.89
N TRP A 59 22.49 11.33 9.77
CA TRP A 59 22.94 11.74 8.44
C TRP A 59 22.53 13.18 8.10
N ALA A 60 21.27 13.54 8.38
CA ALA A 60 20.77 14.90 8.13
C ALA A 60 21.59 15.95 8.89
N TRP A 61 21.92 15.71 10.17
CA TRP A 61 22.78 16.59 10.96
C TRP A 61 24.20 16.66 10.39
N HIS A 62 24.75 15.51 9.99
CA HIS A 62 26.09 15.46 9.37
C HIS A 62 26.20 16.35 8.12
N ILE A 63 25.14 16.40 7.29
CA ILE A 63 25.10 17.23 6.06
C ILE A 63 24.48 18.63 6.30
N GLY A 64 24.29 19.05 7.56
CA GLY A 64 23.75 20.37 7.89
C GLY A 64 22.27 20.57 7.54
N ARG A 65 21.47 19.50 7.42
CA ARG A 65 20.04 19.55 7.12
C ARG A 65 19.18 19.19 8.33
N SER A 66 17.96 19.72 8.36
CA SER A 66 16.97 19.36 9.39
C SER A 66 16.36 17.99 9.07
N PRO A 67 16.45 16.98 10.01
CA PRO A 67 15.76 15.69 9.84
C PRO A 67 14.26 15.85 9.60
N ARG A 68 13.64 16.79 10.31
CA ARG A 68 12.22 17.09 10.16
C ARG A 68 11.91 17.62 8.77
N ALA A 69 12.73 18.50 8.20
CA ALA A 69 12.51 19.02 6.86
C ALA A 69 12.59 17.91 5.81
N LEU A 70 13.54 16.98 5.94
CA LEU A 70 13.66 15.82 5.05
C LEU A 70 12.45 14.90 5.09
N LEU A 71 11.88 14.65 6.28
CA LEU A 71 10.77 13.71 6.45
C LEU A 71 9.39 14.35 6.25
N ALA A 72 9.22 15.64 6.61
CA ALA A 72 7.92 16.30 6.66
C ALA A 72 7.59 17.17 5.47
N THR A 73 8.60 17.69 4.74
CA THR A 73 8.40 18.72 3.72
C THR A 73 9.20 18.45 2.44
N SER A 74 9.50 17.17 2.14
CA SER A 74 10.18 16.77 0.90
C SER A 74 9.20 16.13 -0.08
N TRP A 75 9.41 16.36 -1.38
CA TRP A 75 8.68 15.73 -2.48
C TRP A 75 7.14 15.83 -2.34
N ASP A 76 6.42 14.71 -2.35
CA ASP A 76 4.95 14.66 -2.27
C ASP A 76 4.41 15.35 -1.00
N SER A 77 5.16 15.32 0.12
CA SER A 77 4.75 15.99 1.37
C SER A 77 4.42 17.47 1.18
N LYS A 78 5.17 18.16 0.30
CA LYS A 78 4.92 19.60 0.01
C LYS A 78 3.55 19.83 -0.59
N TRP A 79 3.10 18.91 -1.44
CA TRP A 79 1.79 19.00 -2.08
C TRP A 79 0.68 18.73 -1.09
N TYR A 80 0.78 17.68 -0.28
CA TYR A 80 -0.21 17.37 0.75
C TYR A 80 -0.35 18.52 1.78
N VAL A 81 0.77 19.05 2.26
CA VAL A 81 0.77 20.18 3.20
C VAL A 81 0.21 21.45 2.53
N GLY A 82 0.57 21.70 1.26
CA GLY A 82 0.05 22.81 0.48
C GLY A 82 -1.47 22.75 0.29
N ILE A 83 -2.01 21.58 -0.09
CA ILE A 83 -3.46 21.35 -0.23
C ILE A 83 -4.16 21.51 1.13
N ALA A 84 -3.57 20.99 2.21
CA ALA A 84 -4.14 21.15 3.55
C ALA A 84 -4.27 22.60 3.98
N ALA A 85 -3.28 23.44 3.67
CA ALA A 85 -3.25 24.86 4.02
C ALA A 85 -4.17 25.71 3.13
N ASN A 86 -4.13 25.51 1.81
CA ASN A 86 -4.69 26.45 0.84
C ASN A 86 -5.84 25.86 0.02
N GLY A 87 -6.13 24.55 0.14
CA GLY A 87 -7.04 23.86 -0.77
C GLY A 87 -6.39 23.54 -2.13
N TYR A 88 -7.20 23.03 -3.04
CA TYR A 88 -6.77 22.72 -4.42
C TYR A 88 -6.76 23.99 -5.30
N GLY A 89 -5.81 24.03 -6.26
CA GLY A 89 -5.71 25.09 -7.27
C GLY A 89 -4.27 25.41 -7.65
N ARG A 90 -3.28 24.81 -6.97
CA ARG A 90 -1.88 25.03 -7.31
C ARG A 90 -1.49 24.28 -8.57
N THR A 91 -0.93 25.01 -9.53
CA THR A 91 -0.34 24.47 -10.76
C THR A 91 1.07 25.01 -10.92
N VAL A 92 2.00 24.16 -11.29
CA VAL A 92 3.40 24.50 -11.56
C VAL A 92 3.68 24.22 -13.02
N TYR A 93 4.22 25.21 -13.72
CA TYR A 93 4.63 25.12 -15.12
C TYR A 93 6.15 24.98 -15.17
N TRP A 94 6.62 23.94 -15.82
CA TRP A 94 8.04 23.67 -15.97
C TRP A 94 8.56 24.15 -17.33
N PRO A 95 9.86 24.52 -17.46
CA PRO A 95 10.44 24.99 -18.73
C PRO A 95 10.35 23.97 -19.88
N ASP A 96 10.28 22.69 -19.56
CA ASP A 96 10.10 21.58 -20.52
C ASP A 96 8.64 21.40 -21.00
N GLY A 97 7.73 22.29 -20.57
CA GLY A 97 6.32 22.24 -20.91
C GLY A 97 5.48 21.33 -20.01
N ALA A 98 6.07 20.65 -19.03
CA ALA A 98 5.31 19.84 -18.09
C ALA A 98 4.44 20.73 -17.18
N VAL A 99 3.19 20.32 -16.95
CA VAL A 99 2.22 21.04 -16.12
C VAL A 99 1.80 20.16 -14.96
N GLN A 100 2.32 20.46 -13.78
CA GLN A 100 2.03 19.70 -12.57
C GLN A 100 0.95 20.40 -11.75
N SER A 101 -0.18 19.71 -11.54
CA SER A 101 -1.30 20.21 -10.73
C SER A 101 -1.45 19.39 -9.45
N ASP A 102 -1.84 20.04 -8.36
CA ASP A 102 -2.18 19.43 -7.08
C ASP A 102 -3.40 18.49 -7.15
N LEU A 103 -4.22 18.60 -8.22
CA LEU A 103 -5.32 17.68 -8.50
C LEU A 103 -4.86 16.22 -8.77
N ALA A 104 -3.56 15.95 -8.90
CA ALA A 104 -3.02 14.60 -8.94
C ALA A 104 -3.09 13.89 -7.57
N PHE A 105 -3.19 14.66 -6.47
CA PHE A 105 -3.12 14.19 -5.09
C PHE A 105 -4.52 14.02 -4.49
N PHE A 106 -4.81 12.85 -3.94
CA PHE A 106 -6.11 12.48 -3.39
C PHE A 106 -6.44 13.18 -2.07
N PRO A 107 -7.74 13.39 -1.74
CA PRO A 107 -8.16 14.37 -0.75
C PRO A 107 -8.05 13.92 0.70
N LEU A 108 -8.04 12.61 1.00
CA LEU A 108 -8.19 12.15 2.38
C LEU A 108 -7.04 12.56 3.28
N TYR A 109 -5.80 12.40 2.81
CA TYR A 109 -4.63 12.72 3.62
C TYR A 109 -4.47 14.22 3.87
N PRO A 110 -4.53 15.12 2.87
CA PRO A 110 -4.52 16.55 3.13
C PRO A 110 -5.73 17.01 3.95
N GLY A 111 -6.90 16.39 3.79
CA GLY A 111 -8.06 16.65 4.63
C GLY A 111 -7.82 16.31 6.10
N LEU A 112 -7.17 15.19 6.39
CA LEU A 112 -6.77 14.81 7.75
C LEU A 112 -5.72 15.77 8.33
N ILE A 113 -4.71 16.18 7.53
CA ILE A 113 -3.73 17.18 7.97
C ILE A 113 -4.46 18.47 8.35
N ARG A 114 -5.38 18.96 7.50
CA ARG A 114 -6.18 20.16 7.80
C ARG A 114 -7.00 20.01 9.06
N ALA A 115 -7.67 18.87 9.26
CA ALA A 115 -8.45 18.59 10.46
C ALA A 115 -7.59 18.64 11.74
N VAL A 116 -6.37 18.07 11.71
CA VAL A 116 -5.45 18.12 12.85
C VAL A 116 -4.98 19.56 13.10
N THR A 117 -4.56 20.28 12.07
CA THR A 117 -4.03 21.65 12.21
C THR A 117 -5.10 22.67 12.58
N SER A 118 -6.39 22.37 12.36
CA SER A 118 -7.49 23.26 12.81
C SER A 118 -7.78 23.14 14.33
N VAL A 119 -7.36 22.04 14.95
CA VAL A 119 -7.62 21.78 16.39
C VAL A 119 -6.34 21.90 17.22
N VAL A 120 -5.21 21.49 16.67
CA VAL A 120 -3.91 21.48 17.37
C VAL A 120 -2.96 22.49 16.69
N PRO A 121 -2.30 23.37 17.45
CA PRO A 121 -1.40 24.39 16.91
C PRO A 121 -0.05 23.80 16.48
N VAL A 122 -0.06 22.95 15.46
CA VAL A 122 1.12 22.31 14.87
C VAL A 122 1.22 22.64 13.40
N THR A 123 2.43 22.54 12.82
CA THR A 123 2.59 22.75 11.37
C THR A 123 2.01 21.57 10.58
N GLY A 124 1.55 21.82 9.35
CA GLY A 124 1.03 20.77 8.47
C GLY A 124 2.01 19.61 8.24
N GLY A 125 3.31 19.90 8.14
CA GLY A 125 4.33 18.85 8.07
C GLY A 125 4.41 17.96 9.30
N THR A 126 4.29 18.54 10.51
CA THR A 126 4.25 17.78 11.77
C THR A 126 2.97 16.94 11.85
N ALA A 127 1.82 17.54 11.53
CA ALA A 127 0.55 16.83 11.49
C ALA A 127 0.62 15.64 10.51
N GLY A 128 1.18 15.86 9.32
CA GLY A 128 1.39 14.79 8.34
C GLY A 128 2.28 13.67 8.87
N LEU A 129 3.42 13.97 9.51
CA LEU A 129 4.29 12.95 10.11
C LEU A 129 3.55 12.11 11.15
N VAL A 130 2.86 12.76 12.11
CA VAL A 130 2.12 12.06 13.16
C VAL A 130 1.03 11.16 12.56
N LEU A 131 0.27 11.66 11.60
CA LEU A 131 -0.74 10.89 10.88
C LEU A 131 -0.14 9.66 10.19
N SER A 132 1.01 9.83 9.51
CA SER A 132 1.70 8.72 8.85
C SER A 132 2.22 7.69 9.84
N TRP A 133 2.77 8.10 10.99
CA TRP A 133 3.27 7.17 12.01
C TRP A 133 2.14 6.39 12.67
N VAL A 134 1.03 7.06 13.01
CA VAL A 134 -0.17 6.39 13.53
C VAL A 134 -0.73 5.40 12.48
N ALA A 135 -0.81 5.83 11.23
CA ALA A 135 -1.26 4.98 10.13
C ALA A 135 -0.30 3.80 9.90
N ALA A 136 1.02 3.99 10.02
CA ALA A 136 2.00 2.90 9.89
C ALA A 136 1.84 1.85 11.00
N GLY A 137 1.60 2.28 12.24
CA GLY A 137 1.26 1.38 13.35
C GLY A 137 -0.04 0.62 13.12
N ALA A 138 -1.10 1.31 12.67
CA ALA A 138 -2.37 0.68 12.31
C ALA A 138 -2.24 -0.30 11.13
N ALA A 139 -1.40 0.03 10.14
CA ALA A 139 -1.06 -0.83 9.01
C ALA A 139 -0.32 -2.08 9.48
N ALA A 140 0.73 -1.93 10.29
CA ALA A 140 1.48 -3.06 10.86
C ALA A 140 0.58 -4.02 11.63
N TRP A 141 -0.36 -3.50 12.43
CA TRP A 141 -1.35 -4.32 13.12
C TRP A 141 -2.32 -5.00 12.16
N GLY A 142 -2.82 -4.30 11.15
CA GLY A 142 -3.70 -4.87 10.12
C GLY A 142 -3.00 -5.97 9.32
N VAL A 143 -1.75 -5.75 8.89
CA VAL A 143 -0.91 -6.76 8.21
C VAL A 143 -0.73 -7.99 9.11
N TYR A 144 -0.38 -7.78 10.38
CA TYR A 144 -0.30 -8.86 11.36
C TYR A 144 -1.61 -9.65 11.43
N ALA A 145 -2.75 -8.97 11.59
CA ALA A 145 -4.05 -9.59 11.77
C ALA A 145 -4.48 -10.45 10.56
N VAL A 146 -4.26 -9.93 9.33
CA VAL A 146 -4.53 -10.71 8.11
C VAL A 146 -3.66 -11.96 8.05
N VAL A 147 -2.34 -11.78 8.27
CA VAL A 147 -1.39 -12.90 8.12
C VAL A 147 -1.52 -13.89 9.27
N GLU A 148 -1.75 -13.45 10.53
CA GLU A 148 -2.04 -14.33 11.66
C GLU A 148 -3.25 -15.20 11.37
N ARG A 149 -4.31 -14.62 10.83
CA ARG A 149 -5.56 -15.33 10.51
C ARG A 149 -5.37 -16.43 9.45
N LEU A 150 -4.50 -16.20 8.48
CA LEU A 150 -4.28 -17.10 7.34
C LEU A 150 -3.15 -18.09 7.56
N HIS A 151 -2.07 -17.67 8.22
CA HIS A 151 -0.79 -18.41 8.26
C HIS A 151 -0.18 -18.53 9.66
N GLY A 152 -0.82 -17.94 10.68
CA GLY A 152 -0.35 -18.05 12.07
C GLY A 152 0.67 -16.98 12.47
N ARG A 153 0.97 -16.93 13.78
CA ARG A 153 1.69 -15.82 14.44
C ARG A 153 3.13 -15.63 13.97
N ARG A 154 3.87 -16.74 13.77
CA ARG A 154 5.29 -16.66 13.42
C ARG A 154 5.48 -15.99 12.06
N LEU A 155 4.68 -16.39 11.07
CA LEU A 155 4.73 -15.82 9.73
C LEU A 155 4.23 -14.36 9.74
N ALA A 156 3.20 -14.05 10.52
CA ALA A 156 2.70 -12.69 10.69
C ALA A 156 3.77 -11.75 11.26
N THR A 157 4.49 -12.17 12.31
CA THR A 157 5.57 -11.39 12.92
C THR A 157 6.69 -11.11 11.93
N LEU A 158 7.13 -12.12 11.19
CA LEU A 158 8.17 -11.95 10.16
C LEU A 158 7.71 -11.04 9.01
N THR A 159 6.47 -11.19 8.54
CA THR A 159 5.93 -10.34 7.48
C THR A 159 5.93 -8.87 7.89
N VAL A 160 5.50 -8.55 9.11
CA VAL A 160 5.49 -7.18 9.65
C VAL A 160 6.90 -6.64 9.80
N LEU A 161 7.84 -7.44 10.29
CA LEU A 161 9.26 -7.04 10.39
C LEU A 161 9.86 -6.76 9.01
N LEU A 162 9.67 -7.67 8.05
CA LEU A 162 10.13 -7.51 6.67
C LEU A 162 9.54 -6.26 6.02
N TRP A 163 8.25 -5.98 6.25
CA TRP A 163 7.59 -4.76 5.76
C TRP A 163 8.25 -3.50 6.31
N GLY A 164 8.61 -3.50 7.60
CA GLY A 164 9.36 -2.42 8.24
C GLY A 164 10.81 -2.28 7.75
N LEU A 165 11.37 -3.31 7.12
CA LEU A 165 12.75 -3.35 6.62
C LEU A 165 12.86 -3.31 5.08
N LEU A 166 11.77 -3.02 4.36
CA LEU A 166 11.85 -2.83 2.92
C LEU A 166 12.82 -1.69 2.57
N PRO A 167 13.52 -1.74 1.42
CA PRO A 167 14.45 -0.68 1.01
C PRO A 167 13.82 0.72 1.00
N HIS A 168 12.56 0.83 0.59
CA HIS A 168 11.79 2.08 0.59
C HIS A 168 11.00 2.33 1.89
N ALA A 169 11.24 1.58 2.96
CA ALA A 169 10.48 1.73 4.20
C ALA A 169 10.67 3.10 4.88
N VAL A 170 11.66 3.92 4.48
CA VAL A 170 11.79 5.31 4.92
C VAL A 170 10.51 6.10 4.66
N VAL A 171 9.80 5.82 3.56
CA VAL A 171 8.50 6.43 3.21
C VAL A 171 7.44 6.22 4.28
N LEU A 172 7.49 5.09 5.02
CA LEU A 172 6.60 4.83 6.16
C LEU A 172 6.86 5.77 7.34
N SER A 173 7.98 6.48 7.33
CA SER A 173 8.38 7.45 8.36
C SER A 173 8.30 8.90 7.88
N MET A 174 7.88 9.14 6.63
CA MET A 174 7.70 10.46 6.03
C MET A 174 6.22 10.90 6.10
N ALA A 175 5.95 12.18 5.84
CA ALA A 175 4.58 12.70 5.71
C ALA A 175 3.98 12.30 4.35
N TYR A 176 3.71 11.01 4.19
CA TYR A 176 3.29 10.34 2.96
C TYR A 176 2.02 9.50 3.18
N THR A 177 1.36 9.12 2.09
CA THR A 177 0.07 8.43 2.11
C THR A 177 0.17 6.90 2.12
N GLU A 178 1.34 6.32 1.87
CA GLU A 178 1.55 4.87 1.81
C GLU A 178 1.16 4.16 3.12
N PRO A 179 1.52 4.68 4.30
CA PRO A 179 1.07 4.07 5.55
C PRO A 179 -0.45 4.06 5.68
N LEU A 180 -1.12 5.17 5.31
CA LEU A 180 -2.57 5.31 5.40
C LEU A 180 -3.29 4.37 4.43
N LEU A 181 -2.82 4.30 3.17
CA LEU A 181 -3.32 3.33 2.19
C LEU A 181 -3.15 1.90 2.70
N THR A 182 -1.96 1.55 3.21
CA THR A 182 -1.68 0.19 3.70
C THR A 182 -2.56 -0.16 4.90
N ALA A 183 -2.83 0.79 5.80
CA ALA A 183 -3.74 0.60 6.92
C ALA A 183 -5.15 0.24 6.43
N PHE A 184 -5.74 1.07 5.57
CA PHE A 184 -7.07 0.79 5.03
C PHE A 184 -7.11 -0.51 4.21
N ALA A 185 -6.09 -0.78 3.42
CA ALA A 185 -5.99 -2.02 2.65
C ALA A 185 -5.94 -3.25 3.55
N ALA A 186 -5.05 -3.28 4.54
CA ALA A 186 -4.90 -4.42 5.43
C ALA A 186 -6.19 -4.68 6.23
N TRP A 187 -6.83 -3.64 6.78
CA TRP A 187 -8.07 -3.80 7.52
C TRP A 187 -9.26 -4.12 6.62
N SER A 188 -9.30 -3.64 5.37
CA SER A 188 -10.31 -4.05 4.37
C SER A 188 -10.17 -5.54 4.02
N LEU A 189 -8.93 -6.00 3.77
CA LEU A 189 -8.64 -7.41 3.49
C LEU A 189 -8.96 -8.29 4.71
N TYR A 190 -8.65 -7.84 5.93
CA TYR A 190 -9.04 -8.54 7.16
C TYR A 190 -10.57 -8.65 7.28
N ALA A 191 -11.29 -7.57 6.99
CA ALA A 191 -12.75 -7.56 6.99
C ALA A 191 -13.33 -8.55 5.95
N LEU A 192 -12.72 -8.63 4.75
CA LEU A 192 -13.09 -9.62 3.74
C LEU A 192 -12.90 -11.06 4.24
N VAL A 193 -11.72 -11.36 4.78
CA VAL A 193 -11.38 -12.71 5.28
C VAL A 193 -12.28 -13.12 6.46
N THR A 194 -12.78 -12.13 7.22
CA THR A 194 -13.69 -12.38 8.36
C THR A 194 -15.17 -12.20 8.00
N GLY A 195 -15.52 -12.01 6.72
CA GLY A 195 -16.91 -11.89 6.25
C GLY A 195 -17.62 -10.59 6.63
N ARG A 196 -16.89 -9.57 7.06
CA ARG A 196 -17.42 -8.26 7.47
C ARG A 196 -17.56 -7.32 6.27
N TRP A 197 -18.50 -7.60 5.38
CA TRP A 197 -18.64 -6.97 4.08
C TRP A 197 -18.69 -5.44 4.10
N LEU A 198 -19.52 -4.85 4.94
CA LEU A 198 -19.67 -3.39 5.00
C LEU A 198 -18.38 -2.70 5.39
N TRP A 199 -17.66 -3.25 6.37
CA TRP A 199 -16.34 -2.72 6.76
C TRP A 199 -15.32 -2.87 5.62
N ALA A 200 -15.34 -4.00 4.91
CA ALA A 200 -14.47 -4.20 3.77
C ALA A 200 -14.68 -3.14 2.69
N GLY A 201 -15.96 -2.89 2.31
CA GLY A 201 -16.32 -1.87 1.32
C GLY A 201 -15.99 -0.45 1.77
N ALA A 202 -16.34 -0.09 3.01
CA ALA A 202 -16.07 1.25 3.54
C ALA A 202 -14.57 1.57 3.63
N LEU A 203 -13.76 0.63 4.13
CA LEU A 203 -12.31 0.80 4.22
C LEU A 203 -11.66 0.83 2.83
N ALA A 204 -12.18 0.07 1.85
CA ALA A 204 -11.73 0.15 0.47
C ALA A 204 -12.06 1.51 -0.17
N GLY A 205 -13.24 2.07 0.09
CA GLY A 205 -13.61 3.41 -0.32
C GLY A 205 -12.67 4.48 0.26
N LEU A 206 -12.33 4.38 1.56
CA LEU A 206 -11.33 5.25 2.19
C LEU A 206 -9.93 5.06 1.60
N ALA A 207 -9.51 3.81 1.32
CA ALA A 207 -8.26 3.55 0.60
C ALA A 207 -8.24 4.25 -0.77
N GLY A 208 -9.37 4.21 -1.48
CA GLY A 208 -9.58 4.90 -2.75
C GLY A 208 -9.47 6.43 -2.65
N LEU A 209 -9.71 7.04 -1.50
CA LEU A 209 -9.54 8.48 -1.26
C LEU A 209 -8.12 8.88 -0.83
N THR A 210 -7.20 7.92 -0.64
CA THR A 210 -5.82 8.23 -0.21
C THR A 210 -4.90 8.49 -1.39
N ARG A 211 -4.99 7.68 -2.45
CA ARG A 211 -4.13 7.76 -3.64
C ARG A 211 -4.63 6.85 -4.78
N PRO A 212 -4.10 7.02 -6.03
CA PRO A 212 -4.52 6.22 -7.19
C PRO A 212 -4.49 4.70 -6.96
N ASN A 213 -3.46 4.19 -6.28
CA ASN A 213 -3.27 2.76 -6.02
C ASN A 213 -4.35 2.15 -5.10
N GLY A 214 -5.18 2.98 -4.45
CA GLY A 214 -6.33 2.52 -3.66
C GLY A 214 -7.36 1.71 -4.47
N ILE A 215 -7.37 1.87 -5.81
CA ILE A 215 -8.20 1.05 -6.71
C ILE A 215 -7.91 -0.46 -6.55
N ALA A 216 -6.70 -0.86 -6.14
CA ALA A 216 -6.35 -2.25 -5.91
C ALA A 216 -7.19 -2.89 -4.79
N VAL A 217 -7.51 -2.12 -3.75
CA VAL A 217 -8.36 -2.59 -2.65
C VAL A 217 -9.80 -2.75 -3.13
N ALA A 218 -10.30 -1.77 -3.89
CA ALA A 218 -11.64 -1.83 -4.48
C ALA A 218 -11.77 -3.04 -5.43
N ALA A 219 -10.77 -3.28 -6.28
CA ALA A 219 -10.74 -4.44 -7.18
C ALA A 219 -10.81 -5.77 -6.39
N ALA A 220 -10.07 -5.90 -5.29
CA ALA A 220 -10.12 -7.08 -4.43
C ALA A 220 -11.50 -7.29 -3.81
N VAL A 221 -12.12 -6.24 -3.25
CA VAL A 221 -13.48 -6.31 -2.68
C VAL A 221 -14.49 -6.70 -3.75
N CYS A 222 -14.48 -6.06 -4.92
CA CYS A 222 -15.40 -6.34 -6.01
C CYS A 222 -15.24 -7.76 -6.57
N ALA A 223 -14.00 -8.25 -6.72
CA ALA A 223 -13.74 -9.62 -7.20
C ALA A 223 -14.31 -10.66 -6.22
N VAL A 224 -14.03 -10.50 -4.92
CA VAL A 224 -14.54 -11.41 -3.88
C VAL A 224 -16.06 -11.33 -3.77
N ALA A 225 -16.61 -10.10 -3.83
CA ALA A 225 -18.07 -9.90 -3.82
C ALA A 225 -18.75 -10.56 -5.02
N GLY A 226 -18.16 -10.42 -6.22
CA GLY A 226 -18.67 -11.07 -7.43
C GLY A 226 -18.69 -12.60 -7.31
N CYS A 227 -17.62 -13.21 -6.80
CA CYS A 227 -17.56 -14.65 -6.55
C CYS A 227 -18.60 -15.09 -5.51
N GLU A 228 -18.77 -14.30 -4.44
CA GLU A 228 -19.72 -14.64 -3.39
C GLU A 228 -21.18 -14.52 -3.88
N LEU A 229 -21.50 -13.49 -4.65
CA LEU A 229 -22.83 -13.33 -5.27
C LEU A 229 -23.14 -14.46 -6.28
N TRP A 230 -22.11 -14.89 -7.02
CA TRP A 230 -22.23 -16.05 -7.89
C TRP A 230 -22.56 -17.34 -7.11
N ARG A 231 -21.85 -17.59 -6.00
CA ARG A 231 -22.07 -18.75 -5.14
C ARG A 231 -23.47 -18.76 -4.53
N ARG A 232 -23.97 -17.57 -4.12
CA ARG A 232 -25.30 -17.40 -3.49
C ARG A 232 -26.46 -17.29 -4.50
N ARG A 233 -26.25 -17.63 -5.77
CA ARG A 233 -27.34 -17.67 -6.76
C ARG A 233 -28.40 -18.70 -6.30
N GLY A 234 -29.61 -18.21 -6.12
CA GLY A 234 -30.73 -19.04 -5.63
C GLY A 234 -31.04 -18.93 -4.13
N THR A 235 -30.19 -18.28 -3.30
CA THR A 235 -30.49 -17.99 -1.90
C THR A 235 -30.95 -16.57 -1.71
N LYS A 236 -32.03 -16.33 -0.93
CA LYS A 236 -32.60 -14.98 -0.74
C LYS A 236 -31.94 -14.18 0.39
N GLY A 237 -31.08 -14.77 1.24
CA GLY A 237 -30.51 -14.12 2.42
C GLY A 237 -29.09 -13.60 2.25
N GLY A 238 -28.73 -12.50 2.94
CA GLY A 238 -27.35 -12.03 3.14
C GLY A 238 -26.66 -11.40 1.93
N ARG A 239 -27.38 -11.13 0.81
CA ARG A 239 -26.80 -10.53 -0.41
C ARG A 239 -26.64 -9.01 -0.33
N ALA A 240 -27.48 -8.32 0.46
CA ALA A 240 -27.50 -6.87 0.54
C ALA A 240 -26.16 -6.28 1.00
N ALA A 241 -25.55 -6.87 2.06
CA ALA A 241 -24.24 -6.43 2.55
C ALA A 241 -23.11 -6.64 1.52
N VAL A 242 -23.17 -7.70 0.72
CA VAL A 242 -22.19 -7.97 -0.34
C VAL A 242 -22.32 -6.96 -1.48
N TRP A 243 -23.56 -6.65 -1.92
CA TRP A 243 -23.82 -5.59 -2.90
C TRP A 243 -23.39 -4.22 -2.39
N ALA A 244 -23.71 -3.89 -1.14
CA ALA A 244 -23.30 -2.64 -0.52
C ALA A 244 -21.75 -2.52 -0.47
N ALA A 245 -21.04 -3.59 -0.13
CA ALA A 245 -19.58 -3.61 -0.16
C ALA A 245 -19.02 -3.37 -1.57
N ALA A 246 -19.59 -4.04 -2.58
CA ALA A 246 -19.18 -3.88 -3.97
C ALA A 246 -19.42 -2.45 -4.50
N ALA A 247 -20.48 -1.77 -4.03
CA ALA A 247 -20.77 -0.38 -4.40
C ALA A 247 -19.88 0.62 -3.65
N LEU A 248 -19.66 0.41 -2.34
CA LEU A 248 -18.85 1.30 -1.51
C LEU A 248 -17.37 1.25 -1.86
N ALA A 249 -16.84 0.08 -2.22
CA ALA A 249 -15.42 -0.11 -2.43
C ALA A 249 -14.82 0.82 -3.50
N PRO A 250 -15.38 0.98 -4.71
CA PRO A 250 -14.86 1.89 -5.72
C PRO A 250 -15.27 3.36 -5.50
N ALA A 251 -16.25 3.64 -4.63
CA ALA A 251 -16.89 4.94 -4.54
C ALA A 251 -15.92 6.08 -4.22
N GLY A 252 -14.95 5.86 -3.33
CA GLY A 252 -13.96 6.88 -2.97
C GLY A 252 -13.05 7.23 -4.15
N TRP A 253 -12.53 6.24 -4.84
CA TRP A 253 -11.66 6.43 -6.00
C TRP A 253 -12.41 7.07 -7.17
N LEU A 254 -13.56 6.50 -7.53
CA LEU A 254 -14.40 7.02 -8.61
C LEU A 254 -14.88 8.44 -8.31
N GLY A 255 -15.34 8.70 -7.08
CA GLY A 255 -15.81 10.02 -6.67
C GLY A 255 -14.76 11.10 -6.89
N TYR A 256 -13.49 10.84 -6.51
CA TYR A 256 -12.42 11.80 -6.73
C TYR A 256 -12.05 11.94 -8.20
N VAL A 257 -11.90 10.85 -8.93
CA VAL A 257 -11.58 10.88 -10.37
C VAL A 257 -12.63 11.66 -11.17
N LEU A 258 -13.91 11.39 -10.93
CA LEU A 258 -15.01 12.09 -11.59
C LEU A 258 -15.09 13.57 -11.18
N TRP A 259 -14.82 13.90 -9.91
CA TRP A 259 -14.77 15.28 -9.44
C TRP A 259 -13.65 16.08 -10.13
N VAL A 260 -12.44 15.51 -10.26
CA VAL A 260 -11.34 16.14 -11.01
C VAL A 260 -11.71 16.28 -12.48
N GLY A 261 -12.30 15.23 -13.07
CA GLY A 261 -12.76 15.25 -14.46
C GLY A 261 -13.77 16.37 -14.72
N ALA A 262 -14.76 16.52 -13.86
CA ALA A 262 -15.75 17.61 -13.95
C ALA A 262 -15.10 19.00 -13.85
N ARG A 263 -14.11 19.17 -12.94
CA ARG A 263 -13.36 20.44 -12.81
C ARG A 263 -12.49 20.77 -14.04
N LYS A 264 -12.09 19.76 -14.80
CA LYS A 264 -11.29 19.92 -16.02
C LYS A 264 -12.13 19.99 -17.28
N GLY A 265 -13.47 19.91 -17.17
CA GLY A 265 -14.38 19.92 -18.33
C GLY A 265 -14.41 18.59 -19.12
N ASP A 266 -13.73 17.57 -18.66
CA ASP A 266 -13.73 16.22 -19.24
C ASP A 266 -13.88 15.19 -18.13
N VAL A 267 -15.11 14.75 -17.90
CA VAL A 267 -15.49 13.91 -16.75
C VAL A 267 -14.72 12.60 -16.69
N LEU A 268 -14.42 11.98 -17.83
CA LEU A 268 -13.77 10.69 -17.90
C LEU A 268 -12.24 10.78 -18.11
N GLY A 269 -11.77 11.80 -18.85
CA GLY A 269 -10.35 11.94 -19.21
C GLY A 269 -9.59 12.96 -18.36
N GLY A 270 -10.26 13.94 -17.75
CA GLY A 270 -9.62 15.07 -17.09
C GLY A 270 -8.68 14.71 -15.96
N TYR A 271 -9.00 13.68 -15.16
CA TYR A 271 -8.08 13.17 -14.14
C TYR A 271 -6.82 12.54 -14.77
N PHE A 272 -6.98 11.77 -15.82
CA PHE A 272 -5.85 11.13 -16.51
C PHE A 272 -4.99 12.16 -17.25
N ALA A 273 -5.58 13.24 -17.74
CA ALA A 273 -4.85 14.39 -18.30
C ALA A 273 -3.99 15.07 -17.22
N VAL A 274 -4.51 15.25 -16.01
CA VAL A 274 -3.73 15.75 -14.86
C VAL A 274 -2.56 14.81 -14.54
N GLN A 275 -2.77 13.51 -14.48
CA GLN A 275 -1.70 12.53 -14.25
C GLN A 275 -0.65 12.54 -15.36
N SER A 276 -1.08 12.74 -16.61
CA SER A 276 -0.17 12.87 -17.76
C SER A 276 0.75 14.09 -17.65
N GLY A 277 0.30 15.18 -17.05
CA GLY A 277 1.12 16.35 -16.73
C GLY A 277 2.24 16.03 -15.72
N TRP A 278 2.05 15.00 -14.89
CA TRP A 278 3.05 14.40 -14.02
C TRP A 278 3.85 13.29 -14.70
N THR A 279 3.81 13.17 -16.03
CA THR A 279 4.40 12.08 -16.81
C THR A 279 3.90 10.67 -16.43
N SER A 280 2.90 10.60 -15.56
CA SER A 280 2.34 9.35 -15.04
C SER A 280 1.23 8.83 -15.97
N ARG A 281 1.46 7.73 -16.66
CA ARG A 281 0.52 7.09 -17.59
C ARG A 281 0.59 5.58 -17.43
N PHE A 282 -0.50 4.90 -17.78
CA PHE A 282 -0.50 3.45 -17.91
C PHE A 282 -0.27 3.10 -19.38
N ASP A 283 0.93 2.66 -19.72
CA ASP A 283 1.39 2.38 -21.09
C ASP A 283 1.87 0.94 -21.30
N LEU A 284 1.41 0.02 -20.46
CA LEU A 284 1.80 -1.39 -20.44
C LEU A 284 3.31 -1.61 -20.24
N GLY A 285 4.00 -0.65 -19.62
CA GLY A 285 5.41 -0.74 -19.31
C GLY A 285 6.36 -0.26 -20.41
N LEU A 286 5.85 0.28 -21.53
CA LEU A 286 6.68 0.77 -22.63
C LEU A 286 7.64 1.89 -22.17
N GLY A 287 7.17 2.82 -21.33
CA GLY A 287 8.01 3.85 -20.74
C GLY A 287 9.11 3.26 -19.85
N SER A 288 8.78 2.24 -19.07
CA SER A 288 9.76 1.52 -18.24
C SER A 288 10.86 0.87 -19.09
N LEU A 289 10.48 0.24 -20.21
CA LEU A 289 11.42 -0.40 -21.13
C LEU A 289 12.38 0.63 -21.76
N LYS A 290 11.88 1.83 -22.11
CA LYS A 290 12.72 2.92 -22.60
C LYS A 290 13.76 3.35 -21.55
N VAL A 291 13.34 3.49 -20.27
CA VAL A 291 14.26 3.82 -19.17
C VAL A 291 15.29 2.71 -18.96
N ILE A 292 14.88 1.43 -18.96
CA ILE A 292 15.82 0.30 -18.84
C ILE A 292 16.84 0.32 -19.99
N ARG A 293 16.40 0.57 -21.23
CA ARG A 293 17.30 0.72 -22.37
C ARG A 293 18.29 1.86 -22.17
N SER A 294 17.86 3.02 -21.65
CA SER A 294 18.74 4.15 -21.40
C SER A 294 19.79 3.86 -20.32
N MET A 295 19.48 3.03 -19.32
CA MET A 295 20.44 2.63 -18.28
C MET A 295 21.62 1.82 -18.86
N VAL A 296 21.41 1.09 -19.96
CA VAL A 296 22.45 0.30 -20.61
C VAL A 296 23.32 1.17 -21.52
N THR A 297 22.78 2.28 -22.02
CA THR A 297 23.44 3.14 -23.04
C THR A 297 24.04 4.41 -22.47
N ALA A 298 23.67 4.82 -21.24
CA ALA A 298 24.15 6.06 -20.63
C ALA A 298 24.25 5.93 -19.10
N PRO A 299 25.17 6.68 -18.45
CA PRO A 299 25.23 6.75 -17.00
C PRO A 299 23.91 7.24 -16.42
N THR A 300 23.41 6.59 -15.36
CA THR A 300 22.18 6.94 -14.69
C THR A 300 22.39 7.08 -13.18
N PHE A 301 21.50 7.82 -12.52
CA PHE A 301 21.49 7.91 -11.05
C PHE A 301 21.25 6.53 -10.43
N PHE A 302 21.88 6.26 -9.30
CA PHE A 302 21.81 4.98 -8.57
C PHE A 302 20.38 4.55 -8.25
N GLY A 303 19.46 5.47 -8.07
CA GLY A 303 18.03 5.18 -7.83
C GLY A 303 17.37 4.37 -8.93
N PHE A 304 17.74 4.57 -10.20
CA PHE A 304 17.14 3.86 -11.34
C PHE A 304 17.46 2.35 -11.36
N PRO A 305 18.75 1.92 -11.34
CA PRO A 305 19.06 0.49 -11.29
C PRO A 305 18.55 -0.16 -10.00
N MET A 306 18.56 0.55 -8.86
CA MET A 306 18.00 0.02 -7.63
C MET A 306 16.47 -0.17 -7.74
N ALA A 307 15.75 0.77 -8.36
CA ALA A 307 14.32 0.63 -8.62
C ALA A 307 14.02 -0.58 -9.52
N LEU A 308 14.84 -0.81 -10.55
CA LEU A 308 14.71 -1.98 -11.43
C LEU A 308 14.89 -3.28 -10.65
N VAL A 309 15.92 -3.37 -9.80
CA VAL A 309 16.18 -4.56 -8.98
C VAL A 309 15.00 -4.81 -8.02
N ILE A 310 14.53 -3.78 -7.32
CA ILE A 310 13.43 -3.94 -6.36
C ILE A 310 12.12 -4.30 -7.07
N ALA A 311 11.83 -3.68 -8.21
CA ALA A 311 10.64 -4.04 -9.01
C ALA A 311 10.74 -5.47 -9.54
N GLY A 312 11.92 -5.89 -10.03
CA GLY A 312 12.18 -7.27 -10.48
C GLY A 312 12.01 -8.29 -9.36
N VAL A 313 12.54 -8.01 -8.17
CA VAL A 313 12.32 -8.84 -6.98
C VAL A 313 10.83 -8.88 -6.62
N GLY A 314 10.12 -7.75 -6.72
CA GLY A 314 8.67 -7.69 -6.50
C GLY A 314 7.89 -8.61 -7.46
N VAL A 315 8.26 -8.62 -8.74
CA VAL A 315 7.65 -9.53 -9.75
C VAL A 315 7.97 -10.98 -9.44
N LEU A 316 9.22 -11.30 -9.07
CA LEU A 316 9.60 -12.66 -8.66
C LEU A 316 8.82 -13.12 -7.43
N LEU A 317 8.73 -12.29 -6.40
CA LEU A 317 7.96 -12.60 -5.19
C LEU A 317 6.47 -12.77 -5.52
N PHE A 318 5.94 -12.00 -6.47
CA PHE A 318 4.56 -12.18 -6.93
C PHE A 318 4.37 -13.53 -7.63
N ALA A 319 5.30 -13.96 -8.48
CA ALA A 319 5.24 -15.27 -9.11
C ALA A 319 5.25 -16.40 -8.06
N LEU A 320 6.16 -16.33 -7.08
CA LEU A 320 6.19 -17.28 -5.96
C LEU A 320 4.89 -17.25 -5.15
N PHE A 321 4.35 -16.06 -4.89
CA PHE A 321 3.09 -15.90 -4.17
C PHE A 321 1.91 -16.54 -4.92
N VAL A 322 1.84 -16.40 -6.25
CA VAL A 322 0.81 -17.05 -7.08
C VAL A 322 0.91 -18.57 -7.03
N LEU A 323 2.14 -19.12 -7.03
CA LEU A 323 2.38 -20.56 -6.94
C LEU A 323 1.88 -21.14 -5.60
N ASP A 324 1.91 -20.36 -4.51
CA ASP A 324 1.38 -20.75 -3.19
C ASP A 324 -0.16 -20.72 -3.14
N ARG A 325 -0.85 -20.41 -4.24
CA ARG A 325 -2.33 -20.36 -4.35
C ARG A 325 -3.00 -19.54 -3.25
N PRO A 326 -2.68 -18.24 -3.13
CA PRO A 326 -3.21 -17.39 -2.08
C PRO A 326 -4.72 -17.17 -2.22
N PRO A 327 -5.40 -16.70 -1.15
CA PRO A 327 -6.79 -16.28 -1.23
C PRO A 327 -7.01 -15.21 -2.29
N LEU A 328 -8.14 -15.28 -3.02
CA LEU A 328 -8.48 -14.37 -4.12
C LEU A 328 -8.34 -12.88 -3.75
N ALA A 329 -8.76 -12.51 -2.54
CA ALA A 329 -8.65 -11.13 -2.06
C ALA A 329 -7.20 -10.62 -2.11
N LEU A 330 -6.26 -11.42 -1.59
CA LEU A 330 -4.84 -11.07 -1.57
C LEU A 330 -4.23 -11.12 -2.97
N LEU A 331 -4.64 -12.11 -3.77
CA LEU A 331 -4.15 -12.26 -5.14
C LEU A 331 -4.53 -11.06 -6.01
N VAL A 332 -5.80 -10.66 -6.01
CA VAL A 332 -6.27 -9.52 -6.81
C VAL A 332 -5.66 -8.22 -6.33
N TYR A 333 -5.67 -7.98 -5.01
CA TYR A 333 -5.04 -6.79 -4.43
C TYR A 333 -3.58 -6.63 -4.85
N THR A 334 -2.79 -7.68 -4.63
CA THR A 334 -1.35 -7.67 -4.94
C THR A 334 -1.10 -7.62 -6.44
N GLY A 335 -1.88 -8.37 -7.23
CA GLY A 335 -1.76 -8.40 -8.68
C GLY A 335 -2.03 -7.04 -9.32
N VAL A 336 -3.04 -6.31 -8.85
CA VAL A 336 -3.33 -4.95 -9.34
C VAL A 336 -2.19 -3.98 -8.98
N LEU A 337 -1.63 -4.05 -7.77
CA LEU A 337 -0.48 -3.21 -7.39
C LEU A 337 0.77 -3.51 -8.23
N VAL A 338 1.07 -4.78 -8.48
CA VAL A 338 2.18 -5.19 -9.35
C VAL A 338 1.93 -4.72 -10.78
N LEU A 339 0.70 -4.88 -11.29
CA LEU A 339 0.31 -4.43 -12.62
C LEU A 339 0.48 -2.91 -12.78
N ILE A 340 0.04 -2.11 -11.80
CA ILE A 340 0.23 -0.66 -11.80
C ILE A 340 1.72 -0.32 -11.79
N THR A 341 2.52 -1.00 -10.97
CA THR A 341 3.96 -0.75 -10.85
C THR A 341 4.72 -1.07 -12.13
N VAL A 342 4.43 -2.20 -12.76
CA VAL A 342 5.11 -2.65 -13.99
C VAL A 342 4.56 -1.91 -15.21
N GLY A 343 3.25 -1.79 -15.31
CA GLY A 343 2.55 -1.23 -16.47
C GLY A 343 2.51 0.30 -16.52
N GLY A 344 2.81 0.98 -15.41
CA GLY A 344 2.85 2.44 -15.37
C GLY A 344 4.16 3.01 -15.93
N SER A 345 4.11 4.21 -16.48
CA SER A 345 5.27 5.05 -16.84
C SER A 345 5.40 6.25 -15.92
N GLY A 346 6.48 7.02 -16.08
CA GLY A 346 6.82 8.17 -15.24
C GLY A 346 7.47 7.78 -13.91
N PHE A 347 8.30 8.65 -13.37
CA PHE A 347 9.00 8.49 -12.08
C PHE A 347 9.47 7.06 -11.81
N PHE A 348 10.31 6.54 -12.69
CA PHE A 348 10.74 5.12 -12.67
C PHE A 348 11.36 4.74 -11.30
N GLU A 349 12.14 5.64 -10.73
CA GLU A 349 12.78 5.50 -9.42
C GLU A 349 11.78 5.40 -8.26
N SER A 350 10.56 5.93 -8.41
CA SER A 350 9.49 5.86 -7.42
C SER A 350 8.68 4.55 -7.47
N LYS A 351 8.88 3.69 -8.49
CA LYS A 351 8.11 2.44 -8.64
C LYS A 351 8.16 1.50 -7.43
N PRO A 352 9.31 1.31 -6.76
CA PRO A 352 9.37 0.49 -5.56
C PRO A 352 8.45 0.98 -4.44
N ARG A 353 8.20 2.28 -4.36
CA ARG A 353 7.26 2.88 -3.41
C ARG A 353 5.83 2.38 -3.62
N PHE A 354 5.44 2.14 -4.86
CA PHE A 354 4.10 1.63 -5.18
C PHE A 354 3.88 0.18 -4.74
N LEU A 355 4.97 -0.57 -4.47
CA LEU A 355 4.92 -1.92 -3.91
C LEU A 355 4.90 -1.94 -2.37
N LEU A 356 5.15 -0.82 -1.67
CA LEU A 356 5.10 -0.79 -0.20
C LEU A 356 3.77 -1.30 0.37
N PRO A 357 2.60 -0.93 -0.18
CA PRO A 357 1.32 -1.45 0.29
C PRO A 357 1.12 -2.95 -0.03
N ALA A 358 1.86 -3.50 -0.98
CA ALA A 358 1.74 -4.89 -1.43
C ALA A 358 2.39 -5.89 -0.44
N PHE A 359 2.10 -5.76 0.86
CA PHE A 359 2.66 -6.62 1.90
C PHE A 359 2.49 -8.13 1.65
N PRO A 360 1.49 -8.65 0.91
CA PRO A 360 1.39 -10.07 0.63
C PRO A 360 2.57 -10.61 -0.20
N LEU A 361 3.30 -9.76 -0.94
CA LEU A 361 4.55 -10.15 -1.62
C LEU A 361 5.61 -10.68 -0.66
N LEU A 362 5.54 -10.31 0.60
CA LEU A 362 6.52 -10.75 1.61
C LEU A 362 6.24 -12.14 2.17
N LEU A 363 5.06 -12.73 1.90
CA LEU A 363 4.66 -14.02 2.43
C LEU A 363 5.61 -15.17 2.00
N PRO A 364 6.01 -15.31 0.72
CA PRO A 364 6.97 -16.33 0.32
C PRO A 364 8.32 -16.18 1.03
N LEU A 365 8.83 -14.95 1.16
CA LEU A 365 10.09 -14.69 1.87
C LEU A 365 9.96 -14.96 3.37
N ALA A 366 8.89 -14.52 4.02
CA ALA A 366 8.61 -14.82 5.42
C ALA A 366 8.50 -16.34 5.66
N ALA A 367 7.84 -17.06 4.76
CA ALA A 367 7.74 -18.53 4.83
C ALA A 367 9.11 -19.21 4.68
N ALA A 368 9.96 -18.75 3.78
CA ALA A 368 11.33 -19.23 3.62
C ALA A 368 12.15 -19.00 4.91
N LEU A 369 12.05 -17.81 5.50
CA LEU A 369 12.76 -17.48 6.74
C LEU A 369 12.26 -18.28 7.95
N THR A 370 10.98 -18.68 7.99
CA THR A 370 10.48 -19.56 9.07
C THR A 370 11.10 -20.96 9.02
N ARG A 371 11.52 -21.41 7.85
CA ARG A 371 12.11 -22.76 7.61
C ARG A 371 13.64 -22.71 7.64
N ALA A 372 14.23 -21.54 7.53
CA ALA A 372 15.68 -21.34 7.50
C ALA A 372 16.32 -21.60 8.86
N ARG A 373 17.62 -21.95 8.86
CA ARG A 373 18.42 -22.00 10.08
C ARG A 373 18.45 -20.61 10.74
N PRO A 374 18.40 -20.50 12.08
CA PRO A 374 18.35 -19.19 12.75
C PRO A 374 19.45 -18.23 12.33
N ARG A 375 20.68 -18.70 12.17
CA ARG A 375 21.81 -17.88 11.71
C ARG A 375 21.55 -17.28 10.33
N ALA A 376 21.08 -18.07 9.36
CA ALA A 376 20.77 -17.62 8.01
C ALA A 376 19.62 -16.58 8.02
N ALA A 377 18.56 -16.84 8.80
CA ALA A 377 17.45 -15.90 8.93
C ALA A 377 17.92 -14.54 9.52
N ILE A 378 18.73 -14.57 10.57
CA ILE A 378 19.31 -13.37 11.20
C ILE A 378 20.20 -12.62 10.19
N THR A 379 21.06 -13.31 9.44
CA THR A 379 21.93 -12.68 8.42
C THR A 379 21.11 -11.98 7.34
N VAL A 380 20.04 -12.62 6.82
CA VAL A 380 19.16 -12.03 5.82
C VAL A 380 18.43 -10.80 6.38
N ILE A 381 17.88 -10.87 7.59
CA ILE A 381 17.21 -9.76 8.25
C ILE A 381 18.18 -8.59 8.49
N ALA A 382 19.40 -8.87 8.94
CA ALA A 382 20.44 -7.86 9.16
C ALA A 382 20.87 -7.19 7.83
N ALA A 383 21.03 -7.96 6.76
CA ALA A 383 21.34 -7.43 5.43
C ALA A 383 20.22 -6.54 4.89
N LEU A 384 18.95 -6.96 5.05
CA LEU A 384 17.79 -6.14 4.68
C LEU A 384 17.70 -4.87 5.54
N ALA A 385 17.99 -4.94 6.82
CA ALA A 385 18.05 -3.77 7.71
C ALA A 385 19.12 -2.77 7.24
N GLY A 386 20.33 -3.25 6.97
CA GLY A 386 21.42 -2.43 6.42
C GLY A 386 21.02 -1.76 5.11
N LEU A 387 20.48 -2.54 4.17
CA LEU A 387 19.98 -2.01 2.90
C LEU A 387 18.86 -0.97 3.11
N SER A 388 17.88 -1.26 3.96
CA SER A 388 16.77 -0.34 4.26
C SER A 388 17.25 0.98 4.84
N PHE A 389 18.20 0.94 5.76
CA PHE A 389 18.70 2.15 6.43
C PHE A 389 19.61 2.97 5.50
N CYS A 390 20.57 2.33 4.82
CA CYS A 390 21.45 3.02 3.89
C CYS A 390 20.71 3.59 2.68
N TYR A 391 19.88 2.76 2.02
CA TYR A 391 19.15 3.19 0.85
C TYR A 391 18.02 4.16 1.21
N GLY A 392 17.34 3.95 2.34
CA GLY A 392 16.34 4.89 2.83
C GLY A 392 16.95 6.28 3.11
N THR A 393 18.15 6.35 3.69
CA THR A 393 18.87 7.62 3.90
C THR A 393 19.24 8.27 2.57
N TYR A 394 19.79 7.51 1.62
CA TYR A 394 20.06 7.99 0.26
C TYR A 394 18.81 8.62 -0.38
N LEU A 395 17.67 7.95 -0.30
CA LEU A 395 16.41 8.44 -0.88
C LEU A 395 15.97 9.79 -0.31
N THR A 396 16.23 10.08 0.98
CA THR A 396 15.84 11.38 1.57
C THR A 396 16.63 12.56 1.04
N VAL A 397 17.79 12.33 0.43
CA VAL A 397 18.71 13.37 -0.08
C VAL A 397 18.94 13.28 -1.59
N ALA A 398 18.41 12.23 -2.24
CA ALA A 398 18.54 12.04 -3.68
C ALA A 398 17.95 13.21 -4.47
N PRO A 399 18.53 13.58 -5.62
CA PRO A 399 18.04 14.68 -6.44
C PRO A 399 16.75 14.33 -7.20
N THR A 400 16.40 13.05 -7.28
CA THR A 400 15.21 12.54 -7.98
C THR A 400 14.06 12.30 -7.01
N ALA A 401 12.81 12.39 -7.51
CA ALA A 401 11.62 12.17 -6.70
C ALA A 401 11.58 10.75 -6.11
N LEU A 402 11.12 10.68 -4.86
CA LEU A 402 10.84 9.42 -4.17
C LEU A 402 9.59 8.76 -4.74
#